data_caa539294fe6b0d7d769fdf24aa7ecaf
#
_entry.id   caa539294fe6b0d7d769fdf24aa7ecaf
#
_cell.length_a   1.000
_cell.length_b   1.000
_cell.length_c   1.000
_cell.angle_alpha   90.00
_cell.angle_beta   90.00
_cell.angle_gamma   90.00
#
_symmetry.space_group_name_H-M   'P 1'
#
loop_
_entity.id
_entity.type
_entity.pdbx_description
1 polymer ?
#
loop_
_entity_poly.entity_id
_entity_poly.type
_entity_poly.pdbx_seq_one_letter_code
_entity_poly.pdbx_strand_id
1 'polypeptide(L)'
;MQNIAKIVVVSQHYRPDPSTTAAIMAAIAGHLATQAPVLVLSGTPGSASDDTTGPDRPVVVEIKNRIPAKAALIRRAAAESLFTMRVFLALLLKLRRGDVVLTVPAPFMLPYAVAAAARLKRARSALIMHDLYPDVLVMAGLLGPSSIPARAMRGANALMFRALDAVIIIGRDTEALLSRYKGATRDKIWFIPNWATLVPGVRPIELDNPYRRLQTARFLVGLSGNLGFTHDPDVVFDAARRLRDEPDIHFLLSGWGIGFERLTQLQSDANLPNVTLVERVPEENLEQLLSAADVWLIPYRKDLAGVSVPSRFYNLLAIGRPVLILSEANAEAALTVSEHDLGWVVEPGNPDELARTIRLASVSGDSSRAERAAVVAQRYNFAGAMASYSELMQKLLREA
;
A
#
# COMPACT_ATOMS: atom_id res chain seq x y z
N MET A 1 1.54 -34.85 22.97
CA MET A 1 1.29 -34.14 21.73
C MET A 1 2.47 -33.18 21.50
N GLN A 2 3.25 -33.41 20.46
CA GLN A 2 4.32 -32.46 20.09
C GLN A 2 3.68 -31.11 19.82
N ASN A 3 4.14 -30.09 20.53
CA ASN A 3 3.68 -28.71 20.34
C ASN A 3 4.18 -28.21 18.95
N ILE A 4 3.33 -28.28 17.93
CA ILE A 4 3.63 -27.74 16.60
C ILE A 4 3.76 -26.23 16.74
N ALA A 5 4.88 -25.67 16.28
CA ALA A 5 5.09 -24.24 16.22
C ALA A 5 4.06 -23.59 15.28
N LYS A 6 3.57 -22.40 15.65
CA LYS A 6 2.53 -21.70 14.89
C LYS A 6 3.00 -20.33 14.39
N ILE A 7 2.32 -19.83 13.40
CA ILE A 7 2.47 -18.46 12.92
C ILE A 7 1.39 -17.61 13.58
N VAL A 8 1.78 -16.46 14.16
CA VAL A 8 0.86 -15.49 14.74
C VAL A 8 0.86 -14.24 13.87
N VAL A 9 -0.25 -13.94 13.24
CA VAL A 9 -0.43 -12.74 12.41
C VAL A 9 -1.09 -11.65 13.25
N VAL A 10 -0.48 -10.47 13.33
CA VAL A 10 -0.97 -9.37 14.15
C VAL A 10 -1.24 -8.15 13.29
N SER A 11 -2.49 -7.70 13.26
CA SER A 11 -2.91 -6.51 12.51
C SER A 11 -4.11 -5.85 13.17
N GLN A 12 -4.15 -4.51 13.24
CA GLN A 12 -5.34 -3.80 13.67
C GLN A 12 -6.49 -3.97 12.66
N HIS A 13 -6.14 -4.05 11.37
CA HIS A 13 -7.08 -4.19 10.28
C HIS A 13 -7.05 -5.62 9.75
N TYR A 14 -8.19 -6.26 9.75
CA TYR A 14 -8.40 -7.61 9.22
C TYR A 14 -9.84 -7.73 8.71
N ARG A 15 -10.17 -8.69 7.83
CA ARG A 15 -11.54 -8.86 7.35
C ARG A 15 -12.53 -8.95 8.52
N PRO A 16 -13.71 -8.30 8.43
CA PRO A 16 -14.36 -7.66 7.28
C PRO A 16 -14.01 -6.18 7.03
N ASP A 17 -12.95 -5.62 7.64
CA ASP A 17 -12.49 -4.25 7.36
C ASP A 17 -12.20 -4.09 5.85
N PRO A 18 -12.76 -3.05 5.17
CA PRO A 18 -12.61 -2.87 3.73
C PRO A 18 -11.26 -2.27 3.30
N SER A 19 -10.31 -2.12 4.22
CA SER A 19 -9.00 -1.54 3.91
C SER A 19 -8.11 -2.51 3.14
N THR A 20 -7.22 -1.96 2.31
CA THR A 20 -6.22 -2.73 1.58
C THR A 20 -5.32 -3.55 2.52
N THR A 21 -4.96 -2.99 3.69
CA THR A 21 -4.17 -3.71 4.70
C THR A 21 -4.92 -4.96 5.19
N ALA A 22 -6.23 -4.85 5.45
CA ALA A 22 -7.04 -5.98 5.89
C ALA A 22 -7.09 -7.09 4.82
N ALA A 23 -7.25 -6.71 3.56
CA ALA A 23 -7.27 -7.66 2.43
C ALA A 23 -5.92 -8.38 2.29
N ILE A 24 -4.80 -7.65 2.34
CA ILE A 24 -3.45 -8.21 2.26
C ILE A 24 -3.18 -9.17 3.42
N MET A 25 -3.46 -8.74 4.67
CA MET A 25 -3.20 -9.57 5.86
C MET A 25 -4.06 -10.83 5.89
N ALA A 26 -5.32 -10.74 5.43
CA ALA A 26 -6.19 -11.90 5.32
C ALA A 26 -5.72 -12.89 4.24
N ALA A 27 -5.25 -12.39 3.10
CA ALA A 27 -4.72 -13.21 2.02
C ALA A 27 -3.45 -13.98 2.47
N ILE A 28 -2.51 -13.28 3.14
CA ILE A 28 -1.29 -13.88 3.68
C ILE A 28 -1.63 -14.91 4.75
N ALA A 29 -2.48 -14.57 5.74
CA ALA A 29 -2.85 -15.47 6.82
C ALA A 29 -3.57 -16.73 6.30
N GLY A 30 -4.50 -16.56 5.34
CA GLY A 30 -5.21 -17.66 4.70
C GLY A 30 -4.26 -18.60 3.97
N HIS A 31 -3.32 -18.06 3.19
CA HIS A 31 -2.32 -18.88 2.50
C HIS A 31 -1.40 -19.63 3.48
N LEU A 32 -0.88 -18.96 4.50
CA LEU A 32 -0.01 -19.59 5.48
C LEU A 32 -0.73 -20.67 6.29
N ALA A 33 -2.04 -20.54 6.50
CA ALA A 33 -2.84 -21.53 7.23
C ALA A 33 -2.94 -22.89 6.51
N THR A 34 -2.73 -22.92 5.19
CA THR A 34 -2.65 -24.19 4.43
C THR A 34 -1.35 -24.97 4.69
N GLN A 35 -0.36 -24.36 5.38
CA GLN A 35 0.97 -24.94 5.56
C GLN A 35 1.33 -25.13 7.04
N ALA A 36 0.79 -24.33 7.95
CA ALA A 36 1.06 -24.36 9.37
C ALA A 36 -0.14 -23.81 10.18
N PRO A 37 -0.26 -24.11 11.47
CA PRO A 37 -1.28 -23.48 12.31
C PRO A 37 -1.09 -21.97 12.36
N VAL A 38 -2.13 -21.19 12.01
CA VAL A 38 -2.11 -19.73 12.02
C VAL A 38 -3.12 -19.20 13.04
N LEU A 39 -2.64 -18.30 13.90
CA LEU A 39 -3.45 -17.50 14.82
C LEU A 39 -3.42 -16.04 14.38
N VAL A 40 -4.56 -15.43 14.14
CA VAL A 40 -4.68 -14.00 13.85
C VAL A 40 -5.13 -13.25 15.09
N LEU A 41 -4.40 -12.23 15.50
CA LEU A 41 -4.82 -11.25 16.51
C LEU A 41 -5.26 -9.98 15.79
N SER A 42 -6.56 -9.76 15.69
CA SER A 42 -7.17 -8.65 14.96
C SER A 42 -7.80 -7.63 15.90
N GLY A 43 -7.70 -6.34 15.55
CA GLY A 43 -8.35 -5.26 16.30
C GLY A 43 -9.70 -4.81 15.75
N THR A 44 -10.07 -5.26 14.57
CA THR A 44 -11.35 -4.93 13.99
C THR A 44 -12.41 -5.86 14.57
N PRO A 45 -13.68 -5.41 14.73
CA PRO A 45 -14.75 -6.33 15.01
C PRO A 45 -14.70 -7.42 13.93
N GLY A 46 -13.95 -8.44 14.29
CA GLY A 46 -13.73 -9.59 13.45
C GLY A 46 -15.09 -10.22 13.31
N SER A 47 -15.40 -10.62 12.15
CA SER A 47 -16.36 -11.65 12.08
C SER A 47 -15.75 -12.87 12.80
N ALA A 48 -16.22 -13.16 13.96
CA ALA A 48 -16.45 -14.54 14.34
C ALA A 48 -17.53 -15.07 13.37
N SER A 49 -17.36 -14.87 12.07
CA SER A 49 -18.23 -15.45 11.07
C SER A 49 -17.85 -16.91 10.96
N ASP A 50 -18.84 -17.75 10.83
CA ASP A 50 -18.76 -19.21 10.74
C ASP A 50 -17.76 -19.77 9.69
N ASP A 51 -17.14 -18.92 8.92
CA ASP A 51 -16.18 -19.22 7.86
C ASP A 51 -14.72 -19.41 8.34
N THR A 52 -14.45 -19.26 9.63
CA THR A 52 -13.08 -19.33 10.18
C THR A 52 -12.71 -20.67 10.79
N THR A 53 -13.60 -21.65 10.76
CA THR A 53 -13.35 -22.98 11.32
C THR A 53 -13.05 -24.01 10.23
N GLY A 54 -11.83 -24.54 10.22
CA GLY A 54 -11.39 -25.59 9.30
C GLY A 54 -9.89 -25.86 9.45
N PRO A 55 -9.38 -27.05 9.06
CA PRO A 55 -8.00 -27.43 9.28
C PRO A 55 -6.99 -26.50 8.59
N ASP A 56 -7.37 -25.90 7.45
CA ASP A 56 -6.49 -25.06 6.62
C ASP A 56 -6.90 -23.57 6.67
N ARG A 57 -7.51 -23.14 7.78
CA ARG A 57 -7.96 -21.74 7.97
C ARG A 57 -7.34 -21.12 9.22
N PRO A 58 -7.04 -19.82 9.21
CA PRO A 58 -6.51 -19.14 10.38
C PRO A 58 -7.56 -19.04 11.49
N VAL A 59 -7.15 -19.27 12.74
CA VAL A 59 -7.99 -18.97 13.90
C VAL A 59 -7.90 -17.50 14.20
N VAL A 60 -9.02 -16.78 14.14
CA VAL A 60 -9.07 -15.34 14.40
C VAL A 60 -9.51 -15.06 15.83
N VAL A 61 -8.72 -14.27 16.54
CA VAL A 61 -9.02 -13.78 17.90
C VAL A 61 -9.09 -12.27 17.88
N GLU A 62 -10.25 -11.74 18.17
CA GLU A 62 -10.47 -10.31 18.25
C GLU A 62 -9.89 -9.72 19.54
N ILE A 63 -9.13 -8.65 19.40
CA ILE A 63 -8.67 -7.80 20.49
C ILE A 63 -9.51 -6.52 20.47
N LYS A 64 -10.40 -6.35 21.47
CA LYS A 64 -11.32 -5.20 21.54
C LYS A 64 -10.61 -3.88 21.25
N ASN A 65 -11.06 -3.21 20.21
CA ASN A 65 -10.53 -1.94 19.73
C ASN A 65 -11.68 -0.95 19.49
N ARG A 66 -11.40 0.34 19.67
CA ARG A 66 -12.25 1.45 19.20
C ARG A 66 -11.38 2.32 18.30
N ILE A 67 -11.87 2.59 17.10
CA ILE A 67 -11.19 3.51 16.17
C ILE A 67 -11.97 4.82 16.21
N PRO A 68 -11.49 5.85 16.96
CA PRO A 68 -12.11 7.17 17.00
C PRO A 68 -12.04 7.86 15.63
N ALA A 69 -12.92 8.85 15.40
CA ALA A 69 -12.93 9.65 14.20
C ALA A 69 -11.54 10.26 13.93
N LYS A 70 -11.15 10.40 12.66
CA LYS A 70 -9.82 10.87 12.22
C LYS A 70 -9.42 12.22 12.84
N ALA A 71 -10.39 13.11 13.10
CA ALA A 71 -10.17 14.43 13.69
C ALA A 71 -9.79 14.40 15.19
N ALA A 72 -10.06 13.30 15.92
CA ALA A 72 -9.82 13.18 17.36
C ALA A 72 -8.44 12.59 17.67
N LEU A 73 -7.35 13.27 17.31
CA LEU A 73 -5.96 12.77 17.36
C LEU A 73 -5.59 12.18 18.72
N ILE A 74 -5.86 12.88 19.84
CA ILE A 74 -5.50 12.41 21.19
C ILE A 74 -6.28 11.14 21.56
N ARG A 75 -7.60 11.12 21.28
CA ARG A 75 -8.44 9.95 21.55
C ARG A 75 -8.00 8.75 20.70
N ARG A 76 -7.57 9.02 19.45
CA ARG A 76 -7.05 8.00 18.56
C ARG A 76 -5.73 7.44 19.06
N ALA A 77 -4.77 8.30 19.44
CA ALA A 77 -3.49 7.87 20.01
C ALA A 77 -3.68 7.04 21.29
N ALA A 78 -4.60 7.43 22.18
CA ALA A 78 -4.93 6.67 23.37
C ALA A 78 -5.55 5.30 23.05
N ALA A 79 -6.49 5.24 22.09
CA ALA A 79 -7.11 4.00 21.67
C ALA A 79 -6.11 3.03 21.00
N GLU A 80 -5.23 3.55 20.15
CA GLU A 80 -4.16 2.78 19.49
C GLU A 80 -3.13 2.27 20.51
N SER A 81 -2.78 3.07 21.51
CA SER A 81 -1.90 2.66 22.60
C SER A 81 -2.54 1.56 23.45
N LEU A 82 -3.82 1.68 23.78
CA LEU A 82 -4.56 0.66 24.53
C LEU A 82 -4.67 -0.65 23.73
N PHE A 83 -4.95 -0.56 22.45
CA PHE A 83 -4.96 -1.73 21.56
C PHE A 83 -3.58 -2.40 21.55
N THR A 84 -2.50 -1.64 21.35
CA THR A 84 -1.13 -2.15 21.34
C THR A 84 -0.77 -2.84 22.64
N MET A 85 -1.15 -2.27 23.80
CA MET A 85 -0.97 -2.88 25.10
C MET A 85 -1.72 -4.21 25.24
N ARG A 86 -2.98 -4.26 24.80
CA ARG A 86 -3.78 -5.51 24.83
C ARG A 86 -3.17 -6.59 23.95
N VAL A 87 -2.69 -6.21 22.75
CA VAL A 87 -1.97 -7.14 21.85
C VAL A 87 -0.70 -7.65 22.53
N PHE A 88 0.09 -6.78 23.15
CA PHE A 88 1.30 -7.16 23.87
C PHE A 88 1.00 -8.23 24.95
N LEU A 89 -0.01 -7.98 25.79
CA LEU A 89 -0.43 -8.94 26.83
C LEU A 89 -0.95 -10.25 26.22
N ALA A 90 -1.73 -10.17 25.12
CA ALA A 90 -2.21 -11.37 24.43
C ALA A 90 -1.05 -12.19 23.84
N LEU A 91 -0.03 -11.53 23.30
CA LEU A 91 1.18 -12.19 22.80
C LEU A 91 1.95 -12.87 23.92
N LEU A 92 2.12 -12.21 25.08
CA LEU A 92 2.76 -12.84 26.25
C LEU A 92 2.06 -14.10 26.73
N LEU A 93 0.71 -14.17 26.60
CA LEU A 93 -0.08 -15.34 26.99
C LEU A 93 -0.09 -16.44 25.90
N LYS A 94 -0.09 -16.05 24.62
CA LYS A 94 -0.33 -16.96 23.49
C LYS A 94 0.93 -17.43 22.77
N LEU A 95 2.04 -16.64 22.82
CA LEU A 95 3.29 -17.02 22.20
C LEU A 95 4.05 -18.05 23.03
N ARG A 96 4.71 -18.95 22.32
CA ARG A 96 5.64 -19.94 22.86
C ARG A 96 6.98 -19.83 22.15
N ARG A 97 8.00 -20.40 22.75
CA ARG A 97 9.28 -20.61 22.07
C ARG A 97 9.06 -21.43 20.79
N GLY A 98 9.66 -20.99 19.69
CA GLY A 98 9.51 -21.62 18.38
C GLY A 98 8.40 -21.04 17.50
N ASP A 99 7.50 -20.20 18.05
CA ASP A 99 6.49 -19.52 17.24
C ASP A 99 7.11 -18.37 16.41
N VAL A 100 6.44 -18.00 15.34
CA VAL A 100 6.78 -16.83 14.49
C VAL A 100 5.65 -15.81 14.52
N VAL A 101 5.99 -14.52 14.69
CA VAL A 101 5.00 -13.43 14.67
C VAL A 101 5.22 -12.56 13.44
N LEU A 102 4.18 -12.36 12.64
CA LEU A 102 4.14 -11.45 11.50
C LEU A 102 3.26 -10.25 11.81
N THR A 103 3.73 -9.04 11.60
CA THR A 103 2.97 -7.80 11.88
C THR A 103 3.15 -6.72 10.82
N VAL A 104 2.31 -5.69 10.90
CA VAL A 104 2.34 -4.46 10.08
C VAL A 104 2.42 -3.23 10.98
N PRO A 105 2.85 -2.03 10.48
CA PRO A 105 2.99 -0.81 11.27
C PRO A 105 1.65 -0.06 11.44
N ALA A 106 0.57 -0.77 11.68
CA ALA A 106 -0.76 -0.21 11.90
C ALA A 106 -1.44 -0.86 13.13
N PRO A 107 -1.50 -0.14 14.29
CA PRO A 107 -0.96 1.21 14.55
C PRO A 107 0.57 1.24 14.61
N PHE A 108 1.16 2.45 14.46
CA PHE A 108 2.62 2.60 14.37
C PHE A 108 3.40 2.04 15.58
N MET A 109 2.79 1.95 16.76
CA MET A 109 3.42 1.37 17.95
C MET A 109 3.38 -0.17 17.98
N LEU A 110 2.57 -0.80 17.14
CA LEU A 110 2.38 -2.25 17.16
C LEU A 110 3.67 -3.06 16.93
N PRO A 111 4.55 -2.71 15.98
CA PRO A 111 5.80 -3.45 15.76
C PRO A 111 6.73 -3.47 16.97
N TYR A 112 6.77 -2.40 17.77
CA TYR A 112 7.61 -2.37 18.99
C TYR A 112 7.10 -3.38 20.02
N ALA A 113 5.78 -3.43 20.22
CA ALA A 113 5.15 -4.38 21.14
C ALA A 113 5.36 -5.82 20.68
N VAL A 114 5.22 -6.08 19.39
CA VAL A 114 5.45 -7.40 18.79
C VAL A 114 6.91 -7.83 18.96
N ALA A 115 7.86 -6.98 18.61
CA ALA A 115 9.29 -7.27 18.74
C ALA A 115 9.68 -7.56 20.20
N ALA A 116 9.17 -6.76 21.15
CA ALA A 116 9.41 -6.98 22.57
C ALA A 116 8.81 -8.29 23.09
N ALA A 117 7.54 -8.60 22.75
CA ALA A 117 6.88 -9.83 23.15
C ALA A 117 7.56 -11.06 22.56
N ALA A 118 7.93 -11.04 21.28
CA ALA A 118 8.64 -12.13 20.62
C ALA A 118 9.98 -12.42 21.30
N ARG A 119 10.78 -11.39 21.59
CA ARG A 119 12.05 -11.54 22.32
C ARG A 119 11.86 -12.16 23.71
N LEU A 120 10.88 -11.66 24.49
CA LEU A 120 10.57 -12.18 25.82
C LEU A 120 10.15 -13.65 25.81
N LYS A 121 9.42 -14.06 24.76
CA LYS A 121 8.91 -15.42 24.59
C LYS A 121 9.86 -16.34 23.83
N ARG A 122 11.01 -15.83 23.37
CA ARG A 122 11.96 -16.54 22.50
C ARG A 122 11.27 -17.04 21.23
N ALA A 123 10.36 -16.26 20.67
CA ALA A 123 9.73 -16.45 19.38
C ALA A 123 10.44 -15.56 18.33
N ARG A 124 10.28 -15.88 17.06
CA ARG A 124 10.78 -15.07 15.93
C ARG A 124 9.75 -14.02 15.54
N SER A 125 10.21 -12.91 14.95
CA SER A 125 9.33 -11.82 14.53
C SER A 125 9.71 -11.22 13.19
N ALA A 126 8.68 -10.97 12.35
CA ALA A 126 8.81 -10.33 11.05
C ALA A 126 7.86 -9.14 10.95
N LEU A 127 8.31 -8.07 10.30
CA LEU A 127 7.56 -6.85 10.05
C LEU A 127 7.38 -6.64 8.56
N ILE A 128 6.13 -6.54 8.07
CA ILE A 128 5.85 -6.02 6.72
C ILE A 128 5.84 -4.50 6.82
N MET A 129 6.77 -3.85 6.15
CA MET A 129 6.92 -2.41 6.20
C MET A 129 6.09 -1.74 5.08
N HIS A 130 4.86 -1.35 5.39
CA HIS A 130 4.03 -0.55 4.50
C HIS A 130 4.37 0.93 4.60
N ASP A 131 4.65 1.40 5.81
CA ASP A 131 4.96 2.79 6.13
C ASP A 131 6.14 2.86 7.10
N LEU A 132 7.03 3.84 6.92
CA LEU A 132 8.16 4.08 7.83
C LEU A 132 7.90 5.33 8.67
N TYR A 133 7.63 5.15 9.97
CA TYR A 133 7.55 6.23 10.94
C TYR A 133 8.93 6.49 11.55
N PRO A 134 9.34 7.75 11.83
CA PRO A 134 8.54 8.98 11.73
C PRO A 134 8.48 9.62 10.34
N ASP A 135 9.11 9.03 9.32
CA ASP A 135 9.30 9.69 8.01
C ASP A 135 7.95 10.08 7.38
N VAL A 136 6.92 9.23 7.47
CA VAL A 136 5.54 9.56 7.05
C VAL A 136 4.99 10.80 7.76
N LEU A 137 5.22 10.95 9.08
CA LEU A 137 4.74 12.09 9.85
C LEU A 137 5.50 13.38 9.54
N VAL A 138 6.80 13.26 9.24
CA VAL A 138 7.64 14.38 8.81
C VAL A 138 7.16 14.91 7.47
N MET A 139 6.88 14.03 6.52
CA MET A 139 6.36 14.40 5.20
C MET A 139 4.96 15.00 5.27
N ALA A 140 4.10 14.47 6.14
CA ALA A 140 2.77 15.04 6.38
C ALA A 140 2.82 16.41 7.08
N GLY A 141 4.02 16.94 7.39
CA GLY A 141 4.20 18.20 8.10
C GLY A 141 3.77 18.16 9.58
N LEU A 142 3.49 16.96 10.10
CA LEU A 142 3.05 16.77 11.49
C LEU A 142 4.21 16.76 12.49
N LEU A 143 5.43 16.48 12.01
CA LEU A 143 6.65 16.50 12.79
C LEU A 143 7.78 17.20 12.02
N GLY A 144 8.58 17.99 12.72
CA GLY A 144 9.84 18.47 12.15
C GLY A 144 10.87 17.33 12.03
N PRO A 145 11.70 17.30 10.97
CA PRO A 145 12.64 16.20 10.72
C PRO A 145 13.66 16.01 11.84
N SER A 146 14.04 17.08 12.54
CA SER A 146 14.98 17.08 13.67
C SER A 146 14.32 17.25 15.03
N SER A 147 12.98 17.19 15.11
CA SER A 147 12.23 17.35 16.36
C SER A 147 12.56 16.23 17.35
N ILE A 148 12.41 16.53 18.65
CA ILE A 148 12.65 15.54 19.72
C ILE A 148 11.80 14.27 19.52
N PRO A 149 10.48 14.36 19.20
CA PRO A 149 9.69 13.18 18.93
C PRO A 149 10.21 12.35 17.75
N ALA A 150 10.59 12.98 16.63
CA ALA A 150 11.13 12.26 15.48
C ALA A 150 12.44 11.54 15.81
N ARG A 151 13.33 12.18 16.58
CA ARG A 151 14.58 11.56 17.04
C ARG A 151 14.33 10.39 18.00
N ALA A 152 13.38 10.54 18.92
CA ALA A 152 12.99 9.47 19.84
C ALA A 152 12.43 8.26 19.09
N MET A 153 11.55 8.48 18.10
CA MET A 153 11.00 7.42 17.26
C MET A 153 12.09 6.71 16.45
N ARG A 154 13.06 7.45 15.87
CA ARG A 154 14.20 6.83 15.18
C ARG A 154 15.07 5.99 16.13
N GLY A 155 15.27 6.45 17.37
CA GLY A 155 15.95 5.68 18.41
C GLY A 155 15.20 4.37 18.76
N ALA A 156 13.88 4.45 18.91
CA ALA A 156 13.02 3.29 19.13
C ALA A 156 13.05 2.32 17.94
N ASN A 157 13.02 2.83 16.70
CA ASN A 157 13.18 2.02 15.49
C ASN A 157 14.50 1.25 15.49
N ALA A 158 15.61 1.88 15.86
CA ALA A 158 16.91 1.22 15.91
C ALA A 158 16.90 0.01 16.87
N LEU A 159 16.21 0.12 18.01
CA LEU A 159 16.03 -0.99 18.95
C LEU A 159 15.09 -2.06 18.40
N MET A 160 13.97 -1.66 17.79
CA MET A 160 13.00 -2.55 17.18
C MET A 160 13.66 -3.37 16.05
N PHE A 161 14.33 -2.74 15.08
CA PHE A 161 14.99 -3.45 13.97
C PHE A 161 16.09 -4.40 14.46
N ARG A 162 16.79 -4.06 15.55
CA ARG A 162 17.74 -4.99 16.18
C ARG A 162 17.02 -6.23 16.75
N ALA A 163 15.81 -6.05 17.29
CA ALA A 163 15.02 -7.12 17.89
C ALA A 163 14.29 -8.00 16.88
N LEU A 164 13.90 -7.46 15.72
CA LEU A 164 13.26 -8.21 14.64
C LEU A 164 14.21 -9.20 13.98
N ASP A 165 13.66 -10.33 13.55
CA ASP A 165 14.38 -11.38 12.81
C ASP A 165 14.27 -11.18 11.29
N ALA A 166 13.18 -10.58 10.81
CA ALA A 166 13.02 -10.21 9.41
C ALA A 166 12.25 -8.90 9.23
N VAL A 167 12.56 -8.17 8.16
CA VAL A 167 11.86 -6.97 7.70
C VAL A 167 11.50 -7.18 6.23
N ILE A 168 10.21 -7.19 5.95
CA ILE A 168 9.68 -7.35 4.59
C ILE A 168 9.45 -5.95 4.03
N ILE A 169 10.16 -5.61 2.96
CA ILE A 169 10.00 -4.36 2.22
C ILE A 169 9.16 -4.62 0.96
N ILE A 170 8.29 -3.68 0.62
CA ILE A 170 7.42 -3.77 -0.55
C ILE A 170 7.95 -2.96 -1.74
N GLY A 171 9.03 -2.19 -1.53
CA GLY A 171 9.78 -1.45 -2.54
C GLY A 171 11.28 -1.54 -2.26
N ARG A 172 12.10 -1.69 -3.31
CA ARG A 172 13.57 -1.76 -3.24
C ARG A 172 14.18 -0.47 -2.66
N ASP A 173 13.53 0.66 -2.92
CA ASP A 173 13.89 1.99 -2.44
C ASP A 173 13.84 2.12 -0.90
N THR A 174 13.05 1.29 -0.23
CA THR A 174 12.98 1.23 1.24
C THR A 174 14.31 0.78 1.87
N GLU A 175 15.12 -0.03 1.18
CA GLU A 175 16.42 -0.50 1.69
C GLU A 175 17.36 0.67 2.01
N ALA A 176 17.35 1.72 1.19
CA ALA A 176 18.15 2.92 1.41
C ALA A 176 17.76 3.67 2.71
N LEU A 177 16.47 3.70 3.05
CA LEU A 177 15.99 4.27 4.31
C LEU A 177 16.34 3.39 5.51
N LEU A 178 16.24 2.07 5.36
CA LEU A 178 16.56 1.11 6.42
C LEU A 178 18.05 1.10 6.76
N SER A 179 18.94 1.39 5.80
CA SER A 179 20.38 1.46 6.04
C SER A 179 20.80 2.47 7.13
N ARG A 180 19.91 3.43 7.46
CA ARG A 180 20.09 4.37 8.59
C ARG A 180 20.04 3.67 9.96
N TYR A 181 19.47 2.46 10.01
CA TYR A 181 19.25 1.72 11.25
C TYR A 181 20.18 0.50 11.31
N LYS A 182 21.21 0.54 12.15
CA LYS A 182 22.21 -0.53 12.30
C LYS A 182 21.61 -1.91 12.60
N GLY A 183 20.36 -1.98 13.08
CA GLY A 183 19.66 -3.24 13.36
C GLY A 183 18.93 -3.83 12.16
N ALA A 184 18.72 -3.08 11.10
CA ALA A 184 18.11 -3.53 9.84
C ALA A 184 19.22 -3.98 8.87
N THR A 185 19.83 -5.12 9.15
CA THR A 185 20.91 -5.68 8.34
C THR A 185 20.35 -6.37 7.10
N ARG A 186 21.14 -6.45 6.03
CA ARG A 186 20.68 -6.94 4.71
C ARG A 186 20.16 -8.38 4.75
N ASP A 187 20.74 -9.22 5.59
CA ASP A 187 20.32 -10.62 5.81
C ASP A 187 18.91 -10.75 6.42
N LYS A 188 18.42 -9.69 7.06
CA LYS A 188 17.05 -9.60 7.58
C LYS A 188 16.04 -9.01 6.60
N ILE A 189 16.50 -8.35 5.53
CA ILE A 189 15.64 -7.66 4.58
C ILE A 189 15.17 -8.63 3.51
N TRP A 190 13.84 -8.69 3.32
CA TRP A 190 13.16 -9.48 2.31
C TRP A 190 12.34 -8.57 1.41
N PHE A 191 12.63 -8.57 0.13
CA PHE A 191 11.82 -7.85 -0.85
C PHE A 191 10.66 -8.74 -1.31
N ILE A 192 9.45 -8.43 -0.84
CA ILE A 192 8.21 -9.10 -1.22
C ILE A 192 7.22 -8.01 -1.62
N PRO A 193 7.13 -7.66 -2.91
CA PRO A 193 6.22 -6.62 -3.39
C PRO A 193 4.75 -7.05 -3.20
N ASN A 194 3.88 -6.06 -3.14
CA ASN A 194 2.45 -6.31 -3.26
C ASN A 194 2.13 -6.87 -4.67
N TRP A 195 0.92 -7.35 -4.85
CA TRP A 195 0.48 -8.04 -6.07
C TRP A 195 -0.75 -7.41 -6.68
N ALA A 196 -0.98 -7.68 -7.97
CA ALA A 196 -2.22 -7.36 -8.66
C ALA A 196 -3.35 -8.25 -8.16
N THR A 197 -4.53 -7.67 -7.97
CA THR A 197 -5.77 -8.42 -7.70
C THR A 197 -6.48 -8.79 -9.00
N LEU A 198 -6.15 -8.12 -10.12
CA LEU A 198 -6.64 -8.39 -11.45
C LEU A 198 -5.69 -9.33 -12.19
N VAL A 199 -6.24 -10.18 -13.05
CA VAL A 199 -5.45 -11.10 -13.88
C VAL A 199 -4.68 -10.31 -14.94
N PRO A 200 -3.36 -10.51 -15.11
CA PRO A 200 -2.58 -9.83 -16.12
C PRO A 200 -3.03 -10.12 -17.54
N GLY A 201 -3.20 -9.07 -18.34
CA GLY A 201 -3.56 -9.13 -19.75
C GLY A 201 -4.01 -7.76 -20.25
N VAL A 202 -3.67 -7.42 -21.48
CA VAL A 202 -4.07 -6.14 -22.08
C VAL A 202 -5.59 -6.10 -22.24
N ARG A 203 -6.23 -5.09 -21.69
CA ARG A 203 -7.67 -4.84 -21.89
C ARG A 203 -7.86 -3.86 -23.06
N PRO A 204 -8.77 -4.15 -23.99
CA PRO A 204 -9.11 -3.18 -25.03
C PRO A 204 -9.70 -1.91 -24.40
N ILE A 205 -9.57 -0.79 -25.10
CA ILE A 205 -10.29 0.43 -24.77
C ILE A 205 -11.64 0.38 -25.49
N GLU A 206 -12.68 0.11 -24.73
CA GLU A 206 -14.04 -0.01 -25.27
C GLU A 206 -14.74 1.36 -25.21
N LEU A 207 -15.24 1.82 -26.36
CA LEU A 207 -15.92 3.12 -26.46
C LEU A 207 -17.26 3.13 -25.71
N ASP A 208 -17.88 2.00 -25.49
CA ASP A 208 -19.12 1.83 -24.74
C ASP A 208 -18.89 1.63 -23.23
N ASN A 209 -17.63 1.62 -22.76
CA ASN A 209 -17.30 1.58 -21.35
C ASN A 209 -18.01 2.73 -20.60
N PRO A 210 -18.79 2.48 -19.55
CA PRO A 210 -19.62 3.48 -18.88
C PRO A 210 -18.84 4.70 -18.35
N TYR A 211 -17.58 4.52 -17.97
CA TYR A 211 -16.73 5.62 -17.52
C TYR A 211 -16.12 6.41 -18.68
N ARG A 212 -15.93 5.78 -19.84
CA ARG A 212 -15.43 6.44 -21.04
C ARG A 212 -16.54 7.15 -21.81
N ARG A 213 -17.74 6.59 -21.87
CA ARG A 213 -18.92 7.22 -22.53
C ARG A 213 -19.33 8.56 -21.92
N LEU A 214 -18.89 8.85 -20.69
CA LEU A 214 -19.11 10.15 -20.07
C LEU A 214 -18.33 11.27 -20.77
N GLN A 215 -17.40 10.93 -21.66
CA GLN A 215 -16.45 11.85 -22.28
C GLN A 215 -16.44 11.70 -23.80
N THR A 216 -16.26 12.84 -24.47
CA THR A 216 -16.10 12.89 -25.95
C THR A 216 -14.63 12.92 -26.37
N ALA A 217 -13.73 13.10 -25.42
CA ALA A 217 -12.29 13.22 -25.66
C ALA A 217 -11.68 11.90 -26.17
N ARG A 218 -10.68 12.02 -27.06
CA ARG A 218 -9.96 10.87 -27.61
C ARG A 218 -9.00 10.24 -26.63
N PHE A 219 -8.41 11.04 -25.74
CA PHE A 219 -7.40 10.63 -24.76
C PHE A 219 -7.87 10.92 -23.34
N LEU A 220 -8.00 9.85 -22.56
CA LEU A 220 -8.49 9.92 -21.19
C LEU A 220 -7.35 9.67 -20.20
N VAL A 221 -7.10 10.65 -19.33
CA VAL A 221 -6.13 10.60 -18.24
C VAL A 221 -6.84 10.19 -16.97
N GLY A 222 -6.55 9.00 -16.46
CA GLY A 222 -7.20 8.43 -15.28
C GLY A 222 -6.40 8.68 -14.00
N LEU A 223 -7.13 8.83 -12.89
CA LEU A 223 -6.59 8.71 -11.53
C LEU A 223 -7.58 7.88 -10.73
N SER A 224 -7.09 6.90 -9.96
CA SER A 224 -7.96 6.07 -9.14
C SER A 224 -7.31 5.66 -7.83
N GLY A 225 -8.05 5.77 -6.72
CA GLY A 225 -7.66 5.21 -5.43
C GLY A 225 -7.87 6.12 -4.23
N ASN A 226 -7.26 5.73 -3.11
CA ASN A 226 -7.24 6.55 -1.90
C ASN A 226 -6.20 7.67 -2.06
N LEU A 227 -6.66 8.90 -2.11
CA LEU A 227 -5.79 10.08 -2.15
C LEU A 227 -5.55 10.58 -0.72
N GLY A 228 -4.58 9.96 -0.05
CA GLY A 228 -4.14 10.36 1.29
C GLY A 228 -3.11 11.50 1.26
N PHE A 229 -2.43 11.70 2.40
CA PHE A 229 -1.39 12.75 2.56
C PHE A 229 -0.20 12.60 1.62
N THR A 230 0.04 11.42 1.09
CA THR A 230 1.15 11.12 0.17
C THR A 230 0.89 11.60 -1.27
N HIS A 231 -0.34 11.95 -1.60
CA HIS A 231 -0.73 12.37 -2.95
C HIS A 231 -0.85 13.90 -3.07
N ASP A 232 -0.59 14.40 -4.28
CA ASP A 232 -0.71 15.82 -4.63
C ASP A 232 -1.86 16.05 -5.61
N PRO A 233 -3.08 16.30 -5.10
CA PRO A 233 -4.23 16.58 -5.94
C PRO A 233 -4.12 17.92 -6.66
N ASP A 234 -3.46 18.93 -6.06
CA ASP A 234 -3.34 20.26 -6.63
C ASP A 234 -2.53 20.24 -7.94
N VAL A 235 -1.43 19.49 -8.01
CA VAL A 235 -0.61 19.36 -9.22
C VAL A 235 -1.39 18.72 -10.38
N VAL A 236 -2.24 17.74 -10.07
CA VAL A 236 -3.10 17.09 -11.09
C VAL A 236 -4.14 18.07 -11.62
N PHE A 237 -4.79 18.80 -10.72
CA PHE A 237 -5.81 19.79 -11.08
C PHE A 237 -5.22 20.97 -11.85
N ASP A 238 -4.03 21.41 -11.47
CA ASP A 238 -3.32 22.49 -12.19
C ASP A 238 -2.87 22.07 -13.59
N ALA A 239 -2.46 20.81 -13.77
CA ALA A 239 -2.19 20.26 -15.11
C ALA A 239 -3.48 20.20 -15.95
N ALA A 240 -4.60 19.76 -15.37
CA ALA A 240 -5.89 19.77 -16.07
C ALA A 240 -6.33 21.19 -16.49
N ARG A 241 -6.09 22.19 -15.64
CA ARG A 241 -6.35 23.60 -15.96
C ARG A 241 -5.54 24.10 -17.15
N ARG A 242 -4.26 23.68 -17.29
CA ARG A 242 -3.39 24.01 -18.43
C ARG A 242 -3.80 23.32 -19.72
N LEU A 243 -4.55 22.24 -19.63
CA LEU A 243 -5.04 21.45 -20.76
C LEU A 243 -6.53 21.68 -21.06
N ARG A 244 -7.18 22.64 -20.41
CA ARG A 244 -8.63 22.88 -20.52
C ARG A 244 -9.11 23.22 -21.95
N ASP A 245 -8.23 23.84 -22.75
CA ASP A 245 -8.53 24.27 -24.12
C ASP A 245 -8.15 23.18 -25.16
N GLU A 246 -7.77 21.99 -24.72
CA GLU A 246 -7.43 20.84 -25.57
C GLU A 246 -8.58 19.82 -25.54
N PRO A 247 -9.48 19.84 -26.56
CA PRO A 247 -10.72 19.06 -26.54
C PRO A 247 -10.50 17.56 -26.57
N ASP A 248 -9.34 17.12 -27.03
CA ASP A 248 -9.00 15.70 -27.13
C ASP A 248 -8.50 15.10 -25.81
N ILE A 249 -8.24 15.91 -24.77
CA ILE A 249 -7.68 15.46 -23.48
C ILE A 249 -8.70 15.68 -22.35
N HIS A 250 -9.04 14.63 -21.65
CA HIS A 250 -9.96 14.69 -20.51
C HIS A 250 -9.42 13.94 -19.29
N PHE A 251 -9.76 14.39 -18.08
CA PHE A 251 -9.35 13.80 -16.83
C PHE A 251 -10.52 13.08 -16.16
N LEU A 252 -10.35 11.77 -15.92
CA LEU A 252 -11.27 10.92 -15.17
C LEU A 252 -10.66 10.65 -13.78
N LEU A 253 -11.08 11.41 -12.78
CA LEU A 253 -10.49 11.37 -11.43
C LEU A 253 -11.45 10.65 -10.48
N SER A 254 -11.11 9.44 -10.10
CA SER A 254 -11.92 8.61 -9.21
C SER A 254 -11.20 8.33 -7.90
N GLY A 255 -11.92 8.37 -6.77
CA GLY A 255 -11.29 8.01 -5.51
C GLY A 255 -12.03 8.44 -4.25
N TRP A 256 -11.26 8.50 -3.18
CA TRP A 256 -11.72 8.91 -1.84
C TRP A 256 -10.55 9.45 -1.01
N GLY A 257 -10.86 9.97 0.18
CA GLY A 257 -9.86 10.52 1.09
C GLY A 257 -9.66 12.02 0.92
N ILE A 258 -8.80 12.59 1.76
CA ILE A 258 -8.62 14.05 1.86
C ILE A 258 -8.20 14.72 0.54
N GLY A 259 -7.40 14.03 -0.26
CA GLY A 259 -6.99 14.54 -1.56
C GLY A 259 -8.14 14.52 -2.58
N PHE A 260 -9.07 13.56 -2.49
CA PHE A 260 -10.25 13.55 -3.34
C PHE A 260 -11.25 14.63 -2.92
N GLU A 261 -11.43 14.86 -1.62
CA GLU A 261 -12.19 16.01 -1.10
C GLU A 261 -11.61 17.34 -1.61
N ARG A 262 -10.27 17.44 -1.67
CA ARG A 262 -9.58 18.61 -2.23
C ARG A 262 -9.87 18.78 -3.74
N LEU A 263 -9.82 17.69 -4.52
CA LEU A 263 -10.19 17.74 -5.96
C LEU A 263 -11.64 18.16 -6.17
N THR A 264 -12.56 17.67 -5.32
CA THR A 264 -13.97 18.06 -5.38
C THR A 264 -14.14 19.55 -5.12
N GLN A 265 -13.44 20.10 -4.14
CA GLN A 265 -13.46 21.53 -3.86
C GLN A 265 -12.89 22.34 -5.04
N LEU A 266 -11.72 21.95 -5.57
CA LEU A 266 -11.09 22.62 -6.71
C LEU A 266 -11.98 22.60 -7.95
N GLN A 267 -12.66 21.49 -8.22
CA GLN A 267 -13.58 21.37 -9.35
C GLN A 267 -14.85 22.21 -9.15
N SER A 268 -15.37 22.26 -7.93
CA SER A 268 -16.51 23.13 -7.59
C SER A 268 -16.19 24.61 -7.83
N ASP A 269 -14.96 25.03 -7.49
CA ASP A 269 -14.55 26.43 -7.60
C ASP A 269 -14.21 26.83 -9.05
N ALA A 270 -13.59 25.94 -9.83
CA ALA A 270 -13.07 26.25 -11.16
C ALA A 270 -13.97 25.76 -12.32
N ASN A 271 -14.81 24.75 -12.07
CA ASN A 271 -15.69 24.11 -13.05
C ASN A 271 -15.02 23.81 -14.41
N LEU A 272 -13.89 23.08 -14.35
CA LEU A 272 -13.12 22.75 -15.56
C LEU A 272 -13.92 21.79 -16.45
N PRO A 273 -14.10 22.10 -17.76
CA PRO A 273 -14.89 21.26 -18.68
C PRO A 273 -14.22 19.91 -18.98
N ASN A 274 -12.90 19.82 -18.81
CA ASN A 274 -12.09 18.65 -19.10
C ASN A 274 -11.81 17.78 -17.87
N VAL A 275 -12.60 17.92 -16.78
CA VAL A 275 -12.45 17.13 -15.54
C VAL A 275 -13.77 16.51 -15.14
N THR A 276 -13.78 15.19 -15.00
CA THR A 276 -14.89 14.43 -14.41
C THR A 276 -14.45 13.75 -13.12
N LEU A 277 -15.19 14.01 -12.05
CA LEU A 277 -14.99 13.35 -10.77
C LEU A 277 -15.92 12.15 -10.64
N VAL A 278 -15.39 11.02 -10.19
CA VAL A 278 -16.13 9.81 -9.89
C VAL A 278 -15.78 9.37 -8.47
N GLU A 279 -16.78 9.19 -7.63
CA GLU A 279 -16.58 8.68 -6.28
C GLU A 279 -15.99 7.26 -6.30
N ARG A 280 -15.66 6.75 -5.12
CA ARG A 280 -15.16 5.39 -4.97
C ARG A 280 -16.09 4.38 -5.64
N VAL A 281 -15.58 3.64 -6.61
CA VAL A 281 -16.33 2.56 -7.25
C VAL A 281 -16.24 1.26 -6.41
N PRO A 282 -17.26 0.41 -6.41
CA PRO A 282 -17.20 -0.94 -5.87
C PRO A 282 -16.09 -1.79 -6.50
N GLU A 283 -15.63 -2.79 -5.78
CA GLU A 283 -14.52 -3.66 -6.24
C GLU A 283 -14.87 -4.39 -7.55
N GLU A 284 -16.13 -4.80 -7.71
CA GLU A 284 -16.64 -5.45 -8.92
C GLU A 284 -16.58 -4.57 -10.18
N ASN A 285 -16.59 -3.24 -10.02
CA ASN A 285 -16.51 -2.28 -11.11
C ASN A 285 -15.08 -1.74 -11.35
N LEU A 286 -14.12 -2.19 -10.53
CA LEU A 286 -12.76 -1.68 -10.58
C LEU A 286 -12.10 -1.91 -11.94
N GLU A 287 -12.17 -3.13 -12.47
CA GLU A 287 -11.58 -3.46 -13.78
C GLU A 287 -12.17 -2.60 -14.90
N GLN A 288 -13.48 -2.37 -14.86
CA GLN A 288 -14.18 -1.54 -15.85
C GLN A 288 -13.71 -0.08 -15.77
N LEU A 289 -13.58 0.49 -14.55
CA LEU A 289 -13.02 1.83 -14.35
C LEU A 289 -11.59 1.91 -14.88
N LEU A 290 -10.72 0.96 -14.47
CA LEU A 290 -9.31 0.99 -14.84
C LEU A 290 -9.09 0.76 -16.35
N SER A 291 -10.01 0.07 -17.02
CA SER A 291 -9.96 -0.13 -18.48
C SER A 291 -10.40 1.10 -19.29
N ALA A 292 -11.02 2.10 -18.66
CA ALA A 292 -11.59 3.26 -19.36
C ALA A 292 -10.53 4.26 -19.85
N ALA A 293 -9.44 4.48 -19.13
CA ALA A 293 -8.45 5.50 -19.46
C ALA A 293 -7.28 4.97 -20.30
N ASP A 294 -6.65 5.87 -21.03
CA ASP A 294 -5.50 5.60 -21.90
C ASP A 294 -4.19 5.59 -21.10
N VAL A 295 -4.09 6.44 -20.06
CA VAL A 295 -2.96 6.54 -19.13
C VAL A 295 -3.46 6.76 -17.71
N TRP A 296 -2.77 6.24 -16.73
CA TRP A 296 -3.12 6.41 -15.31
C TRP A 296 -2.06 7.19 -14.56
N LEU A 297 -2.53 8.18 -13.76
CA LEU A 297 -1.69 9.01 -12.90
C LEU A 297 -1.49 8.38 -11.53
N ILE A 298 -0.26 8.51 -11.01
CA ILE A 298 0.08 8.29 -9.61
C ILE A 298 0.80 9.53 -9.11
N PRO A 299 0.08 10.52 -8.54
CA PRO A 299 0.62 11.82 -8.20
C PRO A 299 1.17 11.86 -6.77
N TYR A 300 2.38 11.39 -6.56
CA TYR A 300 3.04 11.50 -5.27
C TYR A 300 3.61 12.90 -5.02
N ARG A 301 3.67 13.26 -3.73
CA ARG A 301 4.43 14.42 -3.25
C ARG A 301 5.91 14.11 -3.23
N LYS A 302 6.73 15.15 -3.00
CA LYS A 302 8.18 15.01 -2.79
C LYS A 302 8.52 14.24 -1.52
N ASP A 303 9.73 13.68 -1.49
CA ASP A 303 10.34 12.98 -0.34
C ASP A 303 9.63 11.67 0.05
N LEU A 304 9.00 10.98 -0.93
CA LEU A 304 8.25 9.74 -0.73
C LEU A 304 9.01 8.47 -1.09
N ALA A 305 10.15 8.59 -1.78
CA ALA A 305 10.95 7.43 -2.14
C ALA A 305 11.31 6.58 -0.91
N GLY A 306 11.00 5.30 -0.96
CA GLY A 306 11.21 4.32 0.11
C GLY A 306 10.19 4.36 1.26
N VAL A 307 9.28 5.32 1.27
CA VAL A 307 8.29 5.49 2.36
C VAL A 307 6.99 4.79 2.05
N SER A 308 6.56 4.79 0.78
CA SER A 308 5.28 4.20 0.35
C SER A 308 5.34 3.73 -1.09
N VAL A 309 4.70 2.57 -1.37
CA VAL A 309 4.52 2.06 -2.73
C VAL A 309 3.02 2.01 -3.03
N PRO A 310 2.56 2.54 -4.19
CA PRO A 310 1.15 2.62 -4.51
C PRO A 310 0.59 1.24 -4.86
N SER A 311 -0.32 0.71 -4.04
CA SER A 311 -0.93 -0.62 -4.28
C SER A 311 -1.69 -0.69 -5.60
N ARG A 312 -2.26 0.43 -6.06
CA ARG A 312 -2.98 0.52 -7.33
C ARG A 312 -2.07 0.28 -8.55
N PHE A 313 -0.80 0.57 -8.44
CA PHE A 313 0.19 0.39 -9.50
C PHE A 313 0.14 -1.00 -10.12
N TYR A 314 0.08 -2.04 -9.31
CA TYR A 314 0.06 -3.43 -9.78
C TYR A 314 -1.16 -3.76 -10.63
N ASN A 315 -2.34 -3.24 -10.28
CA ASN A 315 -3.56 -3.43 -11.07
C ASN A 315 -3.52 -2.67 -12.40
N LEU A 316 -2.90 -1.47 -12.42
CA LEU A 316 -2.72 -0.72 -13.66
C LEU A 316 -1.83 -1.48 -14.64
N LEU A 317 -0.74 -2.07 -14.16
CA LEU A 317 0.10 -2.93 -14.98
C LEU A 317 -0.65 -4.17 -15.44
N ALA A 318 -1.44 -4.80 -14.55
CA ALA A 318 -2.18 -6.03 -14.88
C ALA A 318 -3.17 -5.85 -16.03
N ILE A 319 -3.82 -4.70 -16.13
CA ILE A 319 -4.76 -4.43 -17.24
C ILE A 319 -4.06 -3.88 -18.50
N GLY A 320 -2.73 -3.76 -18.47
CA GLY A 320 -1.96 -3.26 -19.62
C GLY A 320 -2.18 -1.77 -19.87
N ARG A 321 -2.08 -0.91 -18.82
CA ARG A 321 -2.16 0.54 -19.00
C ARG A 321 -0.82 1.20 -18.72
N PRO A 322 -0.38 2.10 -19.60
CA PRO A 322 0.73 2.99 -19.33
C PRO A 322 0.49 3.80 -18.06
N VAL A 323 1.55 4.06 -17.28
CA VAL A 323 1.46 4.80 -16.03
C VAL A 323 2.29 6.06 -16.12
N LEU A 324 1.73 7.18 -15.68
CA LEU A 324 2.42 8.44 -15.49
C LEU A 324 2.58 8.70 -14.00
N ILE A 325 3.82 8.60 -13.52
CA ILE A 325 4.13 8.72 -12.10
C ILE A 325 4.79 10.06 -11.81
N LEU A 326 4.24 10.80 -10.86
CA LEU A 326 4.92 11.92 -10.24
C LEU A 326 5.63 11.40 -8.99
N SER A 327 6.94 11.23 -9.08
CA SER A 327 7.76 10.69 -7.99
C SER A 327 9.24 10.98 -8.24
N GLU A 328 10.06 10.85 -7.21
CA GLU A 328 11.51 10.79 -7.37
C GLU A 328 11.89 9.58 -8.24
N ALA A 329 12.91 9.74 -9.09
CA ALA A 329 13.35 8.71 -10.03
C ALA A 329 13.83 7.41 -9.34
N ASN A 330 14.22 7.48 -8.08
CA ASN A 330 14.67 6.34 -7.27
C ASN A 330 13.54 5.65 -6.47
N ALA A 331 12.28 6.11 -6.56
CA ALA A 331 11.14 5.42 -5.94
C ALA A 331 10.81 4.12 -6.68
N GLU A 332 10.38 3.08 -5.98
CA GLU A 332 10.13 1.74 -6.54
C GLU A 332 9.27 1.75 -7.81
N ALA A 333 8.15 2.46 -7.78
CA ALA A 333 7.26 2.50 -8.92
C ALA A 333 7.86 3.28 -10.11
N ALA A 334 8.62 4.37 -9.86
CA ALA A 334 9.34 5.12 -10.87
C ALA A 334 10.47 4.29 -11.50
N LEU A 335 11.24 3.56 -10.68
CA LEU A 335 12.25 2.61 -11.15
C LEU A 335 11.62 1.55 -12.07
N THR A 336 10.53 0.92 -11.64
CA THR A 336 9.84 -0.11 -12.44
C THR A 336 9.33 0.45 -13.77
N VAL A 337 8.75 1.65 -13.76
CA VAL A 337 8.28 2.33 -15.00
C VAL A 337 9.44 2.60 -15.94
N SER A 338 10.56 3.10 -15.43
CA SER A 338 11.72 3.45 -16.25
C SER A 338 12.47 2.21 -16.77
N GLU A 339 12.70 1.21 -15.92
CA GLU A 339 13.42 -0.03 -16.26
C GLU A 339 12.72 -0.84 -17.36
N HIS A 340 11.40 -0.74 -17.44
CA HIS A 340 10.59 -1.54 -18.36
C HIS A 340 9.86 -0.72 -19.42
N ASP A 341 10.10 0.59 -19.49
CA ASP A 341 9.40 1.54 -20.38
C ASP A 341 7.87 1.35 -20.35
N LEU A 342 7.30 1.49 -19.14
CA LEU A 342 5.85 1.29 -18.90
C LEU A 342 5.06 2.60 -18.93
N GLY A 343 5.72 3.72 -19.20
CA GLY A 343 5.10 5.03 -19.17
C GLY A 343 6.11 6.16 -18.93
N TRP A 344 5.75 7.10 -18.09
CA TRP A 344 6.54 8.32 -17.86
C TRP A 344 6.72 8.60 -16.37
N VAL A 345 7.89 9.12 -16.03
CA VAL A 345 8.21 9.61 -14.69
C VAL A 345 8.38 11.13 -14.77
N VAL A 346 7.67 11.86 -13.93
CA VAL A 346 7.68 13.32 -13.84
C VAL A 346 8.08 13.70 -12.43
N GLU A 347 8.85 14.78 -12.30
CA GLU A 347 9.25 15.30 -11.00
C GLU A 347 8.03 15.79 -10.19
N PRO A 348 7.91 15.47 -8.89
CA PRO A 348 6.79 15.88 -8.06
C PRO A 348 6.63 17.41 -7.99
N GLY A 349 5.38 17.87 -7.98
CA GLY A 349 5.06 19.31 -7.83
C GLY A 349 5.29 20.15 -9.08
N ASN A 350 5.43 19.54 -10.27
CA ASN A 350 5.62 20.25 -11.54
C ASN A 350 4.42 20.07 -12.48
N PRO A 351 3.37 20.92 -12.39
CA PRO A 351 2.18 20.79 -13.23
C PRO A 351 2.43 21.13 -14.70
N ASP A 352 3.44 21.96 -15.03
CA ASP A 352 3.79 22.29 -16.41
C ASP A 352 4.43 21.09 -17.12
N GLU A 353 5.32 20.40 -16.45
CA GLU A 353 5.92 19.17 -16.96
C GLU A 353 4.89 18.06 -17.07
N LEU A 354 3.99 17.91 -16.09
CA LEU A 354 2.89 16.97 -16.14
C LEU A 354 2.00 17.21 -17.37
N ALA A 355 1.57 18.45 -17.60
CA ALA A 355 0.76 18.80 -18.75
C ALA A 355 1.49 18.53 -20.08
N ARG A 356 2.79 18.87 -20.19
CA ARG A 356 3.61 18.58 -21.38
C ARG A 356 3.71 17.06 -21.60
N THR A 357 3.94 16.28 -20.56
CA THR A 357 4.06 14.82 -20.66
C THR A 357 2.73 14.18 -21.07
N ILE A 358 1.59 14.69 -20.59
CA ILE A 358 0.26 14.23 -21.03
C ILE A 358 0.06 14.48 -22.52
N ARG A 359 0.45 15.66 -23.06
CA ARG A 359 0.42 15.94 -24.51
C ARG A 359 1.28 14.94 -25.29
N LEU A 360 2.49 14.67 -24.83
CA LEU A 360 3.36 13.67 -25.47
C LEU A 360 2.72 12.28 -25.44
N ALA A 361 2.11 11.91 -24.32
CA ALA A 361 1.43 10.62 -24.18
C ALA A 361 0.23 10.50 -25.15
N SER A 362 -0.55 11.57 -25.34
CA SER A 362 -1.75 11.58 -26.19
C SER A 362 -1.44 11.39 -27.67
N VAL A 363 -0.23 11.68 -28.12
CA VAL A 363 0.21 11.54 -29.52
C VAL A 363 1.18 10.39 -29.75
N SER A 364 1.66 9.72 -28.70
CA SER A 364 2.74 8.72 -28.80
C SER A 364 2.35 7.45 -29.55
N GLY A 365 1.05 7.07 -29.56
CA GLY A 365 0.54 5.91 -30.30
C GLY A 365 1.20 4.55 -29.94
N ASP A 366 2.02 4.50 -28.90
CA ASP A 366 2.81 3.31 -28.54
C ASP A 366 1.96 2.29 -27.77
N SER A 367 1.36 1.36 -28.52
CA SER A 367 0.61 0.23 -27.95
C SER A 367 1.51 -0.79 -27.25
N SER A 368 2.82 -0.80 -27.53
CA SER A 368 3.74 -1.80 -26.97
C SER A 368 3.94 -1.63 -25.44
N ARG A 369 3.70 -0.43 -24.89
CA ARG A 369 3.71 -0.20 -23.44
C ARG A 369 2.63 -1.00 -22.72
N ALA A 370 1.47 -1.16 -23.33
CA ALA A 370 0.39 -1.96 -22.78
C ALA A 370 0.79 -3.44 -22.64
N GLU A 371 1.44 -3.98 -23.66
CA GLU A 371 1.93 -5.36 -23.65
C GLU A 371 3.05 -5.54 -22.61
N ARG A 372 4.03 -4.62 -22.58
CA ARG A 372 5.10 -4.64 -21.57
C ARG A 372 4.55 -4.55 -20.15
N ALA A 373 3.55 -3.71 -19.89
CA ALA A 373 2.92 -3.59 -18.59
C ALA A 373 2.28 -4.92 -18.16
N ALA A 374 1.50 -5.57 -19.03
CA ALA A 374 0.88 -6.86 -18.75
C ALA A 374 1.92 -7.98 -18.51
N VAL A 375 3.04 -7.98 -19.25
CA VAL A 375 4.15 -8.93 -19.03
C VAL A 375 4.83 -8.69 -17.70
N VAL A 376 5.13 -7.43 -17.36
CA VAL A 376 5.77 -7.08 -16.07
C VAL A 376 4.85 -7.39 -14.90
N ALA A 377 3.53 -7.20 -15.06
CA ALA A 377 2.55 -7.54 -14.03
C ALA A 377 2.57 -9.02 -13.62
N GLN A 378 3.00 -9.92 -14.51
CA GLN A 378 3.13 -11.34 -14.18
C GLN A 378 4.15 -11.59 -13.07
N ARG A 379 5.11 -10.69 -12.85
CA ARG A 379 6.08 -10.76 -11.75
C ARG A 379 5.46 -10.36 -10.40
N TYR A 380 4.39 -9.58 -10.43
CA TYR A 380 3.66 -9.09 -9.26
C TYR A 380 2.34 -9.84 -9.08
N ASN A 381 2.43 -11.18 -9.07
CA ASN A 381 1.27 -12.04 -8.91
C ASN A 381 1.15 -12.58 -7.47
N PHE A 382 -0.08 -12.96 -7.11
CA PHE A 382 -0.39 -13.50 -5.79
C PHE A 382 0.45 -14.74 -5.44
N ALA A 383 0.58 -15.69 -6.37
CA ALA A 383 1.27 -16.97 -6.12
C ALA A 383 2.76 -16.76 -5.79
N GLY A 384 3.44 -15.87 -6.54
CA GLY A 384 4.85 -15.53 -6.30
C GLY A 384 5.07 -14.85 -4.95
N ALA A 385 4.20 -13.88 -4.61
CA ALA A 385 4.25 -13.23 -3.29
C ALA A 385 4.03 -14.25 -2.16
N MET A 386 3.03 -15.13 -2.29
CA MET A 386 2.73 -16.16 -1.29
C MET A 386 3.85 -17.19 -1.16
N ALA A 387 4.51 -17.57 -2.25
CA ALA A 387 5.68 -18.44 -2.21
C ALA A 387 6.83 -17.80 -1.37
N SER A 388 7.09 -16.51 -1.57
CA SER A 388 8.11 -15.78 -0.81
C SER A 388 7.74 -15.63 0.68
N TYR A 389 6.46 -15.39 1.00
CA TYR A 389 6.01 -15.43 2.41
C TYR A 389 6.17 -16.82 3.02
N SER A 390 5.84 -17.88 2.29
CA SER A 390 6.01 -19.26 2.76
C SER A 390 7.49 -19.57 3.03
N GLU A 391 8.38 -19.22 2.12
CA GLU A 391 9.83 -19.42 2.28
C GLU A 391 10.36 -18.73 3.53
N LEU A 392 10.02 -17.44 3.71
CA LEU A 392 10.41 -16.66 4.88
C LEU A 392 9.87 -17.28 6.18
N MET A 393 8.58 -17.63 6.24
CA MET A 393 7.99 -18.19 7.45
C MET A 393 8.58 -19.55 7.79
N GLN A 394 8.82 -20.41 6.80
CA GLN A 394 9.48 -21.70 7.00
C GLN A 394 10.93 -21.55 7.48
N LYS A 395 11.68 -20.56 6.93
CA LYS A 395 13.02 -20.25 7.43
C LYS A 395 12.97 -19.86 8.91
N LEU A 396 12.11 -18.91 9.28
CA LEU A 396 11.99 -18.43 10.65
C LEU A 396 11.53 -19.53 11.63
N LEU A 397 10.63 -20.44 11.20
CA LEU A 397 10.19 -21.56 12.00
C LEU A 397 11.31 -22.59 12.26
N ARG A 398 12.22 -22.79 11.30
CA ARG A 398 13.38 -23.69 11.47
C ARG A 398 14.47 -23.13 12.37
N GLU A 399 14.61 -21.81 12.41
CA GLU A 399 15.62 -21.09 13.19
C GLU A 399 15.14 -20.72 14.61
N ALA A 400 13.90 -21.00 14.98
CA ALA A 400 13.22 -20.55 16.20
C ALA A 400 13.44 -21.44 17.48
#